data_c8799f89f4c80eef491e7bccca7774e3
#
_entry.id   c8799f89f4c80eef491e7bccca7774e3
#
_cell.length_a   1.000
_cell.length_b   1.000
_cell.length_c   1.000
_cell.angle_alpha   90.00
_cell.angle_beta   90.00
_cell.angle_gamma   90.00
#
_symmetry.space_group_name_H-M   'P 1'
#
loop_
_entity.id
_entity.type
_entity.pdbx_description
1 polymer ?
#
loop_
_entity_poly.entity_id
_entity_poly.type
_entity_poly.pdbx_seq_one_letter_code
_entity_poly.pdbx_strand_id
1 'polypeptide(L)'
;SAVSAFQQGQYAEAQTAFADMGAYADAEDYVLRCRYEGAKQQLAEGTQESLTQAAETFRALGAYEDSTAQAQEADYQRGKLLLTDGDSEGASALFTALNGYRDSEEQLKACAYLDASRLLEQERYAEAQTAFEALGDYSDAADKVTEAVYQQGRAALAESDWDTALDKLGQTAGYE
;
A
#
# COMPACT_ATOMS: atom_id res chain seq x y z
N SER A 1 22.50 -31.93 9.19
CA SER A 1 22.32 -32.26 7.74
C SER A 1 21.34 -31.31 7.12
N ALA A 2 21.40 -31.13 5.79
CA ALA A 2 20.48 -30.27 5.03
C ALA A 2 19.01 -30.58 5.34
N VAL A 3 18.62 -31.85 5.36
CA VAL A 3 17.26 -32.28 5.68
C VAL A 3 16.86 -31.89 7.12
N SER A 4 17.77 -32.01 8.10
CA SER A 4 17.49 -31.61 9.48
C SER A 4 17.28 -30.11 9.61
N ALA A 5 18.10 -29.28 8.94
CA ALA A 5 17.94 -27.84 8.92
C ALA A 5 16.59 -27.45 8.29
N PHE A 6 16.22 -28.08 7.18
CA PHE A 6 14.91 -27.87 6.53
C PHE A 6 13.73 -28.18 7.47
N GLN A 7 13.77 -29.32 8.16
CA GLN A 7 12.72 -29.73 9.11
C GLN A 7 12.60 -28.80 10.32
N GLN A 8 13.67 -28.09 10.67
CA GLN A 8 13.72 -27.10 11.76
C GLN A 8 13.35 -25.67 11.30
N GLY A 9 12.97 -25.49 10.03
CA GLY A 9 12.63 -24.18 9.49
C GLY A 9 13.85 -23.27 9.21
N GLN A 10 15.07 -23.83 9.27
CA GLN A 10 16.32 -23.13 8.97
C GLN A 10 16.57 -23.12 7.45
N TYR A 11 15.67 -22.47 6.71
CA TYR A 11 15.62 -22.59 5.24
C TYR A 11 16.85 -22.04 4.53
N ALA A 12 17.44 -20.94 5.02
CA ALA A 12 18.67 -20.37 4.43
C ALA A 12 19.87 -21.32 4.58
N GLU A 13 20.03 -21.95 5.76
CA GLU A 13 21.07 -22.94 6.02
C GLU A 13 20.84 -24.21 5.18
N ALA A 14 19.60 -24.70 5.16
CA ALA A 14 19.24 -25.86 4.35
C ALA A 14 19.47 -25.62 2.87
N GLN A 15 19.09 -24.46 2.34
CA GLN A 15 19.30 -24.07 0.94
C GLN A 15 20.79 -24.11 0.57
N THR A 16 21.64 -23.52 1.39
CA THR A 16 23.10 -23.54 1.15
C THR A 16 23.62 -24.96 1.13
N ALA A 17 23.23 -25.78 2.11
CA ALA A 17 23.68 -27.17 2.20
C ALA A 17 23.19 -28.05 1.03
N PHE A 18 21.97 -27.82 0.51
CA PHE A 18 21.49 -28.52 -0.69
C PHE A 18 22.17 -27.98 -1.96
N ALA A 19 22.42 -26.68 -2.08
CA ALA A 19 23.13 -26.10 -3.21
C ALA A 19 24.57 -26.65 -3.35
N ASP A 20 25.26 -26.87 -2.23
CA ASP A 20 26.60 -27.46 -2.20
C ASP A 20 26.63 -28.94 -2.70
N MET A 21 25.48 -29.61 -2.67
CA MET A 21 25.35 -30.99 -3.21
C MET A 21 25.25 -31.00 -4.75
N GLY A 22 25.04 -29.84 -5.39
CA GLY A 22 24.94 -29.70 -6.86
C GLY A 22 23.82 -30.58 -7.43
N ALA A 23 24.14 -31.28 -8.52
CA ALA A 23 23.19 -32.15 -9.25
C ALA A 23 22.96 -33.53 -8.56
N TYR A 24 23.24 -33.66 -7.28
CA TYR A 24 23.04 -34.92 -6.58
C TYR A 24 21.56 -35.13 -6.20
N ALA A 25 20.96 -36.21 -6.72
CA ALA A 25 19.57 -36.58 -6.46
C ALA A 25 18.60 -35.37 -6.63
N ASP A 26 17.76 -35.11 -5.64
CA ASP A 26 16.70 -34.07 -5.66
C ASP A 26 17.17 -32.73 -5.05
N ALA A 27 18.49 -32.47 -5.00
CA ALA A 27 19.04 -31.28 -4.32
C ALA A 27 18.51 -29.98 -4.91
N GLU A 28 18.35 -29.89 -6.24
CA GLU A 28 17.79 -28.71 -6.90
C GLU A 28 16.33 -28.45 -6.49
N ASP A 29 15.51 -29.49 -6.39
CA ASP A 29 14.12 -29.38 -5.92
C ASP A 29 14.07 -28.92 -4.47
N TYR A 30 14.96 -29.42 -3.63
CA TYR A 30 15.06 -28.96 -2.24
C TYR A 30 15.51 -27.51 -2.13
N VAL A 31 16.38 -27.03 -3.02
CA VAL A 31 16.77 -25.60 -3.08
C VAL A 31 15.55 -24.72 -3.38
N LEU A 32 14.74 -25.08 -4.39
CA LEU A 32 13.51 -24.34 -4.71
C LEU A 32 12.54 -24.37 -3.54
N ARG A 33 12.36 -25.52 -2.89
CA ARG A 33 11.50 -25.68 -1.73
C ARG A 33 11.98 -24.84 -0.53
N CYS A 34 13.28 -24.80 -0.25
CA CYS A 34 13.85 -23.95 0.79
C CYS A 34 13.56 -22.46 0.52
N ARG A 35 13.75 -22.01 -0.71
CA ARG A 35 13.46 -20.63 -1.11
C ARG A 35 11.97 -20.30 -0.93
N TYR A 36 11.08 -21.19 -1.34
CA TYR A 36 9.64 -21.00 -1.22
C TYR A 36 9.20 -20.95 0.26
N GLU A 37 9.61 -21.92 1.09
CA GLU A 37 9.26 -21.94 2.51
C GLU A 37 9.90 -20.78 3.29
N GLY A 38 11.13 -20.39 2.95
CA GLY A 38 11.79 -19.21 3.50
C GLY A 38 11.04 -17.91 3.16
N ALA A 39 10.58 -17.76 1.93
CA ALA A 39 9.77 -16.62 1.53
C ALA A 39 8.40 -16.59 2.26
N LYS A 40 7.77 -17.75 2.51
CA LYS A 40 6.55 -17.82 3.34
C LYS A 40 6.80 -17.38 4.78
N GLN A 41 7.96 -17.72 5.33
CA GLN A 41 8.36 -17.26 6.66
C GLN A 41 8.50 -15.73 6.66
N GLN A 42 9.19 -15.15 5.68
CA GLN A 42 9.33 -13.70 5.53
C GLN A 42 7.96 -13.00 5.34
N LEU A 43 7.06 -13.60 4.55
CA LEU A 43 5.69 -13.09 4.40
C LEU A 43 4.95 -13.07 5.75
N ALA A 44 5.13 -14.11 6.58
CA ALA A 44 4.49 -14.20 7.89
C ALA A 44 5.08 -13.23 8.93
N GLU A 45 6.33 -12.80 8.78
CA GLU A 45 6.95 -11.75 9.61
C GLU A 45 6.28 -10.40 9.44
N GLY A 46 5.81 -10.08 8.21
CA GLY A 46 4.96 -8.93 7.92
C GLY A 46 5.62 -7.55 8.09
N THR A 47 6.95 -7.47 8.13
CA THR A 47 7.65 -6.17 8.12
C THR A 47 7.84 -5.65 6.70
N GLN A 48 8.07 -4.36 6.52
CA GLN A 48 8.37 -3.77 5.21
C GLN A 48 9.53 -4.49 4.50
N GLU A 49 10.59 -4.79 5.24
CA GLU A 49 11.77 -5.46 4.71
C GLU A 49 11.47 -6.92 4.34
N SER A 50 10.87 -7.68 5.26
CA SER A 50 10.55 -9.10 5.02
C SER A 50 9.54 -9.30 3.91
N LEU A 51 8.52 -8.44 3.80
CA LEU A 51 7.55 -8.47 2.70
C LEU A 51 8.20 -8.14 1.35
N THR A 52 9.17 -7.22 1.32
CA THR A 52 9.92 -6.91 0.09
C THR A 52 10.72 -8.14 -0.36
N GLN A 53 11.46 -8.76 0.56
CA GLN A 53 12.27 -9.95 0.28
C GLN A 53 11.40 -11.14 -0.15
N ALA A 54 10.25 -11.33 0.52
CA ALA A 54 9.29 -12.36 0.16
C ALA A 54 8.77 -12.18 -1.27
N ALA A 55 8.31 -10.96 -1.62
CA ALA A 55 7.81 -10.65 -2.95
C ALA A 55 8.85 -10.89 -4.04
N GLU A 56 10.09 -10.46 -3.83
CA GLU A 56 11.20 -10.69 -4.76
C GLU A 56 11.52 -12.19 -4.93
N THR A 57 11.55 -12.93 -3.82
CA THR A 57 11.82 -14.38 -3.85
C THR A 57 10.71 -15.13 -4.58
N PHE A 58 9.45 -14.83 -4.29
CA PHE A 58 8.32 -15.46 -4.98
C PHE A 58 8.28 -15.12 -6.48
N ARG A 59 8.60 -13.89 -6.88
CA ARG A 59 8.73 -13.53 -8.30
C ARG A 59 9.85 -14.30 -8.99
N ALA A 60 11.00 -14.47 -8.30
CA ALA A 60 12.12 -15.23 -8.84
C ALA A 60 11.84 -16.74 -8.94
N LEU A 61 10.90 -17.27 -8.14
CA LEU A 61 10.42 -18.65 -8.23
C LEU A 61 9.43 -18.86 -9.38
N GLY A 62 8.81 -17.78 -9.87
CA GLY A 62 7.92 -17.80 -11.03
C GLY A 62 6.71 -18.73 -10.84
N ALA A 63 6.64 -19.78 -11.67
CA ALA A 63 5.52 -20.73 -11.66
C ALA A 63 5.67 -21.86 -10.60
N TYR A 64 6.66 -21.76 -9.71
CA TYR A 64 6.80 -22.75 -8.65
C TYR A 64 5.69 -22.59 -7.61
N GLU A 65 4.93 -23.68 -7.38
CA GLU A 65 3.76 -23.70 -6.49
C GLU A 65 2.83 -22.49 -6.77
N ASP A 66 2.38 -21.79 -5.75
CA ASP A 66 1.56 -20.58 -5.86
C ASP A 66 2.36 -19.27 -5.71
N SER A 67 3.66 -19.29 -6.03
CA SER A 67 4.59 -18.17 -5.85
C SER A 67 4.07 -16.86 -6.43
N THR A 68 3.40 -16.90 -7.59
CA THR A 68 2.81 -15.69 -8.19
C THR A 68 1.75 -15.06 -7.28
N ALA A 69 0.87 -15.88 -6.70
CA ALA A 69 -0.17 -15.39 -5.78
C ALA A 69 0.45 -14.89 -4.45
N GLN A 70 1.47 -15.59 -3.96
CA GLN A 70 2.19 -15.17 -2.74
C GLN A 70 2.95 -13.85 -2.94
N ALA A 71 3.50 -13.60 -4.13
CA ALA A 71 4.12 -12.32 -4.46
C ALA A 71 3.09 -11.17 -4.44
N GLN A 72 1.90 -11.39 -4.99
CA GLN A 72 0.81 -10.40 -4.94
C GLN A 72 0.36 -10.15 -3.50
N GLU A 73 0.27 -11.19 -2.68
CA GLU A 73 -0.06 -11.07 -1.25
C GLU A 73 0.98 -10.24 -0.50
N ALA A 74 2.27 -10.49 -0.74
CA ALA A 74 3.35 -9.73 -0.11
C ALA A 74 3.28 -8.24 -0.49
N ASP A 75 3.06 -7.92 -1.77
CA ASP A 75 2.90 -6.55 -2.22
C ASP A 75 1.65 -5.87 -1.65
N TYR A 76 0.55 -6.62 -1.55
CA TYR A 76 -0.68 -6.10 -0.95
C TYR A 76 -0.48 -5.74 0.53
N GLN A 77 0.13 -6.63 1.31
CA GLN A 77 0.43 -6.35 2.71
C GLN A 77 1.40 -5.17 2.86
N ARG A 78 2.42 -5.09 2.00
CA ARG A 78 3.37 -3.99 1.97
C ARG A 78 2.70 -2.65 1.64
N GLY A 79 1.78 -2.63 0.66
CA GLY A 79 0.98 -1.45 0.34
C GLY A 79 0.17 -0.95 1.53
N LYS A 80 -0.44 -1.87 2.29
CA LYS A 80 -1.18 -1.52 3.52
C LYS A 80 -0.28 -0.94 4.61
N LEU A 81 0.92 -1.47 4.79
CA LEU A 81 1.88 -0.89 5.74
C LEU A 81 2.29 0.53 5.33
N LEU A 82 2.65 0.73 4.05
CA LEU A 82 3.00 2.05 3.51
C LEU A 82 1.87 3.07 3.74
N LEU A 83 0.63 2.67 3.47
CA LEU A 83 -0.52 3.55 3.70
C LEU A 83 -0.69 3.88 5.20
N THR A 84 -0.48 2.91 6.09
CA THR A 84 -0.52 3.12 7.54
C THR A 84 0.58 4.07 8.01
N ASP A 85 1.77 3.96 7.42
CA ASP A 85 2.91 4.83 7.70
C ASP A 85 2.77 6.22 7.05
N GLY A 86 1.71 6.41 6.27
CA GLY A 86 1.41 7.65 5.58
C GLY A 86 2.11 7.81 4.23
N ASP A 87 2.76 6.81 3.69
CA ASP A 87 3.33 6.82 2.34
C ASP A 87 2.28 6.43 1.31
N SER A 88 1.41 7.39 0.96
CA SER A 88 0.34 7.21 -0.03
C SER A 88 0.89 6.98 -1.44
N GLU A 89 2.04 7.57 -1.80
CA GLU A 89 2.66 7.41 -3.12
C GLU A 89 3.19 5.97 -3.28
N GLY A 90 3.97 5.47 -2.32
CA GLY A 90 4.47 4.10 -2.34
C GLY A 90 3.34 3.08 -2.29
N ALA A 91 2.32 3.32 -1.47
CA ALA A 91 1.14 2.44 -1.37
C ALA A 91 0.36 2.39 -2.69
N SER A 92 0.06 3.55 -3.30
CA SER A 92 -0.71 3.63 -4.54
C SER A 92 0.00 2.97 -5.71
N ALA A 93 1.33 3.06 -5.78
CA ALA A 93 2.12 2.36 -6.79
C ALA A 93 1.94 0.83 -6.70
N LEU A 94 1.97 0.28 -5.49
CA LEU A 94 1.76 -1.16 -5.26
C LEU A 94 0.33 -1.59 -5.58
N PHE A 95 -0.68 -0.87 -5.09
CA PHE A 95 -2.08 -1.21 -5.35
C PHE A 95 -2.45 -1.08 -6.83
N THR A 96 -1.87 -0.12 -7.56
CA THR A 96 -2.02 0.00 -9.01
C THR A 96 -1.43 -1.21 -9.72
N ALA A 97 -0.23 -1.64 -9.33
CA ALA A 97 0.42 -2.82 -9.92
C ALA A 97 -0.34 -4.12 -9.65
N LEU A 98 -1.07 -4.20 -8.54
CA LEU A 98 -1.91 -5.33 -8.15
C LEU A 98 -3.19 -5.47 -8.99
N ASN A 99 -3.63 -4.42 -9.67
CA ASN A 99 -4.68 -4.42 -10.69
C ASN A 99 -5.94 -5.22 -10.30
N GLY A 100 -6.58 -4.82 -9.23
CA GLY A 100 -7.82 -5.44 -8.73
C GLY A 100 -7.61 -6.67 -7.84
N TYR A 101 -6.39 -6.97 -7.41
CA TYR A 101 -6.15 -7.99 -6.41
C TYR A 101 -6.80 -7.60 -5.07
N ARG A 102 -7.65 -8.45 -4.53
CA ARG A 102 -8.45 -8.19 -3.31
C ARG A 102 -9.22 -6.86 -3.44
N ASP A 103 -9.08 -5.98 -2.46
CA ASP A 103 -9.68 -4.65 -2.40
C ASP A 103 -8.69 -3.53 -2.78
N SER A 104 -7.67 -3.82 -3.63
CA SER A 104 -6.64 -2.85 -4.02
C SER A 104 -7.22 -1.56 -4.63
N GLU A 105 -8.36 -1.64 -5.32
CA GLU A 105 -9.06 -0.46 -5.85
C GLU A 105 -9.61 0.43 -4.73
N GLU A 106 -10.12 -0.17 -3.66
CA GLU A 106 -10.58 0.57 -2.48
C GLU A 106 -9.40 1.17 -1.70
N GLN A 107 -8.28 0.44 -1.62
CA GLN A 107 -7.05 0.97 -1.04
C GLN A 107 -6.47 2.15 -1.83
N LEU A 108 -6.65 2.20 -3.15
CA LEU A 108 -6.30 3.37 -3.97
C LEU A 108 -7.13 4.59 -3.60
N LYS A 109 -8.42 4.43 -3.30
CA LYS A 109 -9.24 5.54 -2.79
C LYS A 109 -8.75 6.00 -1.41
N ALA A 110 -8.32 5.07 -0.55
CA ALA A 110 -7.75 5.41 0.74
C ALA A 110 -6.45 6.24 0.59
N CYS A 111 -5.59 5.90 -0.37
CA CYS A 111 -4.39 6.70 -0.70
C CYS A 111 -4.79 8.11 -1.15
N ALA A 112 -5.73 8.23 -2.08
CA ALA A 112 -6.20 9.52 -2.59
C ALA A 112 -6.89 10.36 -1.50
N TYR A 113 -7.62 9.71 -0.58
CA TYR A 113 -8.23 10.39 0.57
C TYR A 113 -7.16 10.94 1.52
N LEU A 114 -6.10 10.19 1.79
CA LEU A 114 -4.97 10.64 2.61
C LEU A 114 -4.28 11.86 1.96
N ASP A 115 -4.08 11.85 0.65
CA ASP A 115 -3.48 12.97 -0.07
C ASP A 115 -4.38 14.22 -0.05
N ALA A 116 -5.70 14.04 -0.25
CA ALA A 116 -6.67 15.13 -0.14
C ALA A 116 -6.69 15.73 1.28
N SER A 117 -6.59 14.89 2.31
CA SER A 117 -6.53 15.33 3.70
C SER A 117 -5.28 16.18 3.98
N ARG A 118 -4.14 15.78 3.41
CA ARG A 118 -2.90 16.58 3.52
C ARG A 118 -3.00 17.93 2.83
N LEU A 119 -3.68 18.00 1.68
CA LEU A 119 -3.92 19.28 1.02
C LEU A 119 -4.75 20.21 1.92
N LEU A 120 -5.76 19.67 2.61
CA LEU A 120 -6.56 20.44 3.57
C LEU A 120 -5.71 20.95 4.74
N GLU A 121 -4.85 20.10 5.31
CA GLU A 121 -3.92 20.47 6.39
C GLU A 121 -2.88 21.52 5.97
N GLN A 122 -2.50 21.51 4.68
CA GLN A 122 -1.59 22.50 4.08
C GLN A 122 -2.30 23.80 3.66
N GLU A 123 -3.57 23.96 4.01
CA GLU A 123 -4.41 25.10 3.64
C GLU A 123 -4.58 25.29 2.11
N ARG A 124 -4.33 24.24 1.34
CA ARG A 124 -4.54 24.18 -0.12
C ARG A 124 -5.98 23.81 -0.43
N TYR A 125 -6.89 24.63 0.06
CA TYR A 125 -8.32 24.31 0.14
C TYR A 125 -8.98 24.03 -1.23
N ALA A 126 -8.61 24.78 -2.27
CA ALA A 126 -9.18 24.56 -3.61
C ALA A 126 -8.75 23.21 -4.22
N GLU A 127 -7.52 22.82 -3.97
CA GLU A 127 -6.99 21.53 -4.42
C GLU A 127 -7.57 20.39 -3.59
N ALA A 128 -7.69 20.58 -2.28
CA ALA A 128 -8.35 19.63 -1.39
C ALA A 128 -9.81 19.40 -1.80
N GLN A 129 -10.56 20.48 -2.08
CA GLN A 129 -11.92 20.38 -2.59
C GLN A 129 -11.99 19.49 -3.83
N THR A 130 -11.16 19.78 -4.85
CA THR A 130 -11.14 19.00 -6.09
C THR A 130 -10.80 17.53 -5.85
N ALA A 131 -9.84 17.26 -4.96
CA ALA A 131 -9.42 15.90 -4.65
C ALA A 131 -10.52 15.11 -3.92
N PHE A 132 -11.22 15.72 -2.96
CA PHE A 132 -12.35 15.08 -2.28
C PHE A 132 -13.57 14.91 -3.20
N GLU A 133 -13.86 15.86 -4.09
CA GLU A 133 -14.92 15.72 -5.11
C GLU A 133 -14.69 14.50 -6.02
N ALA A 134 -13.43 14.21 -6.37
CA ALA A 134 -13.08 13.05 -7.17
C ALA A 134 -13.29 11.70 -6.45
N LEU A 135 -13.35 11.72 -5.11
CA LEU A 135 -13.62 10.54 -4.29
C LEU A 135 -15.13 10.24 -4.15
N GLY A 136 -15.99 11.20 -4.47
CA GLY A 136 -17.44 11.05 -4.41
C GLY A 136 -17.95 10.74 -2.99
N ASP A 137 -18.57 9.58 -2.85
CA ASP A 137 -19.17 9.11 -1.59
C ASP A 137 -18.22 8.24 -0.74
N TYR A 138 -16.91 8.26 -1.06
CA TYR A 138 -15.92 7.52 -0.28
C TYR A 138 -15.75 8.14 1.11
N SER A 139 -15.98 7.35 2.17
CA SER A 139 -15.85 7.78 3.57
C SER A 139 -16.70 9.04 3.85
N ASP A 140 -16.11 10.10 4.36
CA ASP A 140 -16.71 11.42 4.61
C ASP A 140 -16.23 12.47 3.59
N ALA A 141 -15.81 12.07 2.39
CA ALA A 141 -15.26 12.99 1.39
C ALA A 141 -16.23 14.14 1.04
N ALA A 142 -17.53 13.89 1.00
CA ALA A 142 -18.54 14.93 0.77
C ALA A 142 -18.56 16.00 1.88
N ASP A 143 -18.39 15.59 3.13
CA ASP A 143 -18.29 16.53 4.26
C ASP A 143 -16.97 17.31 4.18
N LYS A 144 -15.89 16.66 3.76
CA LYS A 144 -14.58 17.29 3.53
C LYS A 144 -14.58 18.29 2.37
N VAL A 145 -15.38 18.07 1.34
CA VAL A 145 -15.63 19.09 0.29
C VAL A 145 -16.25 20.33 0.94
N THR A 146 -17.28 20.16 1.75
CA THR A 146 -17.95 21.28 2.43
C THR A 146 -16.98 22.02 3.36
N GLU A 147 -16.18 21.30 4.13
CA GLU A 147 -15.12 21.86 4.97
C GLU A 147 -14.11 22.69 4.15
N ALA A 148 -13.61 22.14 3.03
CA ALA A 148 -12.66 22.81 2.17
C ALA A 148 -13.24 24.11 1.57
N VAL A 149 -14.49 24.10 1.12
CA VAL A 149 -15.19 25.29 0.60
C VAL A 149 -15.38 26.34 1.72
N TYR A 150 -15.75 25.92 2.91
CA TYR A 150 -15.88 26.82 4.07
C TYR A 150 -14.54 27.48 4.41
N GLN A 151 -13.45 26.72 4.45
CA GLN A 151 -12.12 27.27 4.71
C GLN A 151 -11.64 28.22 3.62
N GLN A 152 -11.96 27.96 2.34
CA GLN A 152 -11.71 28.92 1.25
C GLN A 152 -12.41 30.24 1.52
N GLY A 153 -13.68 30.21 1.91
CA GLY A 153 -14.44 31.43 2.22
C GLY A 153 -13.86 32.19 3.40
N ARG A 154 -13.41 31.48 4.44
CA ARG A 154 -12.74 32.12 5.61
C ARG A 154 -11.39 32.73 5.23
N ALA A 155 -10.60 32.05 4.40
CA ALA A 155 -9.33 32.59 3.91
C ALA A 155 -9.56 33.87 3.08
N ALA A 156 -10.53 33.88 2.18
CA ALA A 156 -10.91 35.04 1.39
C ALA A 156 -11.36 36.24 2.27
N LEU A 157 -12.10 35.98 3.37
CA LEU A 157 -12.43 37.02 4.35
C LEU A 157 -11.19 37.65 4.97
N ALA A 158 -10.20 36.84 5.34
CA ALA A 158 -8.95 37.33 5.94
C ALA A 158 -8.15 38.21 4.97
N GLU A 159 -8.24 37.92 3.66
CA GLU A 159 -7.60 38.69 2.59
C GLU A 159 -8.44 39.90 2.10
N SER A 160 -9.64 40.10 2.69
CA SER A 160 -10.60 41.11 2.26
C SER A 160 -11.14 40.93 0.84
N ASP A 161 -11.12 39.70 0.33
CA ASP A 161 -11.78 39.30 -0.92
C ASP A 161 -13.25 38.95 -0.64
N TRP A 162 -14.08 40.01 -0.62
CA TRP A 162 -15.48 39.89 -0.21
C TRP A 162 -16.32 39.08 -1.20
N ASP A 163 -16.00 39.15 -2.49
CA ASP A 163 -16.76 38.45 -3.54
C ASP A 163 -16.56 36.94 -3.41
N THR A 164 -15.32 36.49 -3.30
CA THR A 164 -14.99 35.07 -3.09
C THR A 164 -15.53 34.57 -1.74
N ALA A 165 -15.39 35.39 -0.68
CA ALA A 165 -15.89 35.03 0.64
C ALA A 165 -17.41 34.81 0.64
N LEU A 166 -18.17 35.73 0.02
CA LEU A 166 -19.62 35.62 -0.07
C LEU A 166 -20.07 34.39 -0.87
N ASP A 167 -19.40 34.13 -2.01
CA ASP A 167 -19.69 32.96 -2.83
C ASP A 167 -19.46 31.65 -2.05
N LYS A 168 -18.27 31.48 -1.48
CA LYS A 168 -17.88 30.23 -0.80
C LYS A 168 -18.67 29.99 0.50
N LEU A 169 -18.80 31.00 1.36
CA LEU A 169 -19.57 30.86 2.60
C LEU A 169 -21.08 30.72 2.32
N GLY A 170 -21.57 31.31 1.24
CA GLY A 170 -22.96 31.11 0.81
C GLY A 170 -23.26 29.65 0.41
N GLN A 171 -22.30 28.96 -0.18
CA GLN A 171 -22.42 27.54 -0.52
C GLN A 171 -22.44 26.61 0.71
N THR A 172 -21.86 27.05 1.81
CA THR A 172 -21.72 26.27 3.07
C THR A 172 -22.64 26.76 4.18
N ALA A 173 -23.75 27.40 3.83
CA ALA A 173 -24.71 27.92 4.80
C ALA A 173 -25.22 26.79 5.71
N GLY A 174 -24.93 26.90 7.04
CA GLY A 174 -25.27 25.88 8.03
C GLY A 174 -24.14 24.91 8.39
N TYR A 175 -22.96 25.06 7.80
CA TYR A 175 -21.76 24.39 8.25
C TYR A 175 -21.10 25.22 9.38
N GLU A 176 -21.00 24.65 10.60
CA GLU A 176 -20.35 25.24 11.77
C GLU A 176 -19.26 24.28 12.33
#